data_0e4848c902f5f092bd28be19c2e0ff2b
#
_entry.id   0e4848c902f5f092bd28be19c2e0ff2b
#
_cell.length_a   1.000
_cell.length_b   1.000
_cell.length_c   1.000
_cell.angle_alpha   90.00
_cell.angle_beta   90.00
_cell.angle_gamma   90.00
#
_symmetry.space_group_name_H-M   'P 1'
#
loop_
_entity.id
_entity.type
_entity.pdbx_description
1 polymer ?
#
loop_
_entity_poly.entity_id
_entity_poly.type
_entity_poly.pdbx_seq_one_letter_code
_entity_poly.pdbx_strand_id
1 'polypeptide(L)'
;MDIRDEAMQLRNEKHQMIKTGLNAKMENSHDLAVVYTPGVAAPCLAIKEEEDKSLELTWRGNVVAVISDGTRVLGLGDIGPAAAMPVMEGKSALYKRFGNIDAIPIVLNTKDKDEIVRTIRILEKSFAGINLEDFSSPKCYDIEDELKATMNIPVFHDDQHGTAIAALAAVLGALRLIKKGIGEAKVVMFGAGAAGTAIARLLLEDGVKPENMTVLNSKGILYDDGRLNRVQKELAKQVNPENRQGTFADAVKGADILLATSAPAAFKEMHKEAIKTMAEKNVVFAMANPIPEMMLSDAQELGVYVFGTGRSDMPNQVNNSSVFPGLFRGALDVRARQINEPMKLAVAHALADLVSDE
;
A
#
# COMPACT_ATOMS: atom_id res chain seq x y z
N MET A 1 5.60 29.20 1.61
CA MET A 1 6.31 28.28 2.54
C MET A 1 6.41 26.96 1.82
N ASP A 2 7.53 26.26 1.90
CA ASP A 2 7.63 24.90 1.35
C ASP A 2 6.73 23.96 2.17
N ILE A 3 6.12 22.96 1.55
CA ILE A 3 5.26 21.94 2.20
C ILE A 3 6.00 21.28 3.38
N ARG A 4 7.31 21.12 3.29
CA ARG A 4 8.14 20.55 4.38
C ARG A 4 8.18 21.46 5.60
N ASP A 5 8.33 22.77 5.37
CA ASP A 5 8.34 23.77 6.43
C ASP A 5 6.97 23.86 7.10
N GLU A 6 5.90 23.81 6.31
CA GLU A 6 4.52 23.74 6.81
C GLU A 6 4.27 22.50 7.67
N ALA A 7 4.73 21.33 7.24
CA ALA A 7 4.61 20.09 8.00
C ALA A 7 5.35 20.14 9.32
N MET A 8 6.55 20.74 9.36
CA MET A 8 7.31 20.94 10.61
C MET A 8 6.63 21.95 11.53
N GLN A 9 6.13 23.06 10.98
CA GLN A 9 5.39 24.06 11.75
C GLN A 9 4.14 23.44 12.39
N LEU A 10 3.34 22.71 11.62
CA LEU A 10 2.14 22.02 12.12
C LEU A 10 2.46 21.08 13.29
N ARG A 11 3.55 20.32 13.19
CA ARG A 11 3.95 19.40 14.25
C ARG A 11 4.49 20.11 15.49
N ASN A 12 5.19 21.22 15.32
CA ASN A 12 5.64 22.05 16.44
C ASN A 12 4.46 22.71 17.17
N GLU A 13 3.39 23.09 16.45
CA GLU A 13 2.20 23.70 17.02
C GLU A 13 1.25 22.68 17.67
N LYS A 14 1.02 21.55 17.04
CA LYS A 14 0.02 20.55 17.45
C LYS A 14 0.62 19.38 18.23
N HIS A 15 1.91 19.11 18.07
CA HIS A 15 2.68 17.99 18.61
C HIS A 15 2.22 16.61 18.12
N GLN A 16 0.91 16.38 18.01
CA GLN A 16 0.30 15.11 17.62
C GLN A 16 -0.75 15.32 16.52
N MET A 17 -0.83 14.38 15.59
CA MET A 17 -1.81 14.43 14.50
C MET A 17 -3.11 13.69 14.81
N ILE A 18 -3.10 12.82 15.82
CA ILE A 18 -4.25 12.07 16.31
C ILE A 18 -4.38 12.22 17.82
N LYS A 19 -5.59 12.09 18.32
CA LYS A 19 -5.91 12.07 19.74
C LYS A 19 -7.05 11.11 20.04
N THR A 20 -7.13 10.59 21.26
CA THR A 20 -8.29 9.86 21.77
C THR A 20 -9.38 10.80 22.25
N GLY A 21 -10.63 10.32 22.27
CA GLY A 21 -11.77 11.05 22.80
C GLY A 21 -12.73 10.10 23.52
N LEU A 22 -13.65 10.66 24.29
CA LEU A 22 -14.69 9.90 25.00
C LEU A 22 -15.97 9.88 24.17
N ASN A 23 -16.57 8.69 24.00
CA ASN A 23 -17.90 8.52 23.40
C ASN A 23 -19.02 8.48 24.47
N ALA A 24 -18.66 8.33 25.74
CA ALA A 24 -19.60 8.27 26.87
C ALA A 24 -19.52 9.53 27.71
N LYS A 25 -20.63 9.93 28.33
CA LYS A 25 -20.64 10.95 29.38
C LYS A 25 -20.01 10.39 30.64
N MET A 26 -19.23 11.22 31.34
CA MET A 26 -18.61 10.90 32.63
C MET A 26 -18.64 12.16 33.50
N GLU A 27 -19.82 12.68 33.78
CA GLU A 27 -20.02 13.97 34.47
C GLU A 27 -20.37 13.82 35.96
N ASN A 28 -20.81 12.64 36.37
CA ASN A 28 -21.26 12.36 37.74
C ASN A 28 -20.97 10.92 38.17
N SER A 29 -21.24 10.59 39.40
CA SER A 29 -20.97 9.26 39.97
C SER A 29 -21.81 8.14 39.38
N HIS A 30 -23.01 8.47 38.86
CA HIS A 30 -23.82 7.48 38.14
C HIS A 30 -23.18 7.10 36.81
N ASP A 31 -22.73 8.09 36.05
CA ASP A 31 -22.04 7.86 34.79
C ASP A 31 -20.76 6.99 34.98
N LEU A 32 -19.99 7.28 36.03
CA LEU A 32 -18.84 6.46 36.44
C LEU A 32 -19.25 5.01 36.77
N ALA A 33 -20.35 4.82 37.49
CA ALA A 33 -20.83 3.48 37.82
C ALA A 33 -21.28 2.69 36.58
N VAL A 34 -21.85 3.36 35.59
CA VAL A 34 -22.26 2.74 34.32
C VAL A 34 -21.05 2.42 33.47
N VAL A 35 -20.13 3.38 33.26
CA VAL A 35 -19.00 3.23 32.31
C VAL A 35 -17.91 2.33 32.89
N TYR A 36 -17.74 2.31 34.24
CA TYR A 36 -16.67 1.56 34.88
C TYR A 36 -17.23 0.55 35.88
N THR A 37 -17.14 0.84 37.19
CA THR A 37 -17.54 -0.12 38.23
C THR A 37 -18.81 0.34 38.93
N PRO A 38 -19.88 -0.52 39.00
CA PRO A 38 -19.94 -1.96 38.66
C PRO A 38 -20.42 -2.29 37.23
N GLY A 39 -20.90 -1.33 36.46
CA GLY A 39 -21.59 -1.53 35.18
C GLY A 39 -20.76 -2.32 34.15
N VAL A 40 -19.46 -2.11 34.12
CA VAL A 40 -18.54 -2.78 33.17
C VAL A 40 -18.53 -4.31 33.30
N ALA A 41 -18.99 -4.85 34.43
CA ALA A 41 -19.08 -6.32 34.60
C ALA A 41 -20.04 -6.97 33.60
N ALA A 42 -21.12 -6.29 33.22
CA ALA A 42 -22.12 -6.83 32.29
C ALA A 42 -21.54 -7.12 30.86
N PRO A 43 -20.90 -6.14 30.16
CA PRO A 43 -20.25 -6.42 28.91
C PRO A 43 -19.09 -7.43 29.02
N CYS A 44 -18.33 -7.45 30.12
CA CYS A 44 -17.29 -8.44 30.35
C CYS A 44 -17.86 -9.87 30.36
N LEU A 45 -18.98 -10.11 31.04
CA LEU A 45 -19.63 -11.41 31.10
C LEU A 45 -20.20 -11.81 29.73
N ALA A 46 -20.83 -10.88 29.01
CA ALA A 46 -21.34 -11.12 27.67
C ALA A 46 -20.24 -11.53 26.68
N ILE A 47 -19.08 -10.86 26.74
CA ILE A 47 -17.91 -11.20 25.91
C ILE A 47 -17.28 -12.53 26.34
N LYS A 48 -17.27 -12.85 27.63
CA LYS A 48 -16.77 -14.13 28.12
C LYS A 48 -17.62 -15.30 27.59
N GLU A 49 -18.93 -15.12 27.46
CA GLU A 49 -19.83 -16.11 26.88
C GLU A 49 -19.69 -16.24 25.37
N GLU A 50 -19.47 -15.11 24.69
CA GLU A 50 -19.36 -15.06 23.22
C GLU A 50 -18.29 -14.01 22.84
N GLU A 51 -17.08 -14.47 22.52
CA GLU A 51 -15.91 -13.62 22.27
C GLU A 51 -16.14 -12.56 21.19
N ASP A 52 -16.90 -12.91 20.12
CA ASP A 52 -17.14 -12.00 18.99
C ASP A 52 -17.93 -10.74 19.41
N LYS A 53 -18.65 -10.76 20.54
CA LYS A 53 -19.27 -9.57 21.12
C LYS A 53 -18.26 -8.49 21.50
N SER A 54 -16.98 -8.82 21.65
CA SER A 54 -15.94 -7.81 21.84
C SER A 54 -15.85 -6.81 20.69
N LEU A 55 -16.19 -7.23 19.45
CA LEU A 55 -16.24 -6.37 18.28
C LEU A 55 -17.48 -5.44 18.28
N GLU A 56 -18.49 -5.71 19.09
CA GLU A 56 -19.71 -4.90 19.21
C GLU A 56 -19.69 -4.01 20.45
N LEU A 57 -19.25 -4.59 21.57
CA LEU A 57 -19.36 -3.98 22.90
C LEU A 57 -18.13 -3.17 23.31
N THR A 58 -17.06 -3.18 22.49
CA THR A 58 -15.84 -2.42 22.77
C THR A 58 -15.39 -1.64 21.54
N TRP A 59 -14.43 -0.76 21.72
CA TRP A 59 -13.84 -0.02 20.60
C TRP A 59 -13.10 -0.93 19.60
N ARG A 60 -12.78 -2.17 20.03
CA ARG A 60 -12.07 -3.17 19.22
C ARG A 60 -12.67 -3.30 17.81
N GLY A 61 -13.99 -3.25 17.66
CA GLY A 61 -14.67 -3.42 16.36
C GLY A 61 -14.37 -2.33 15.34
N ASN A 62 -13.80 -1.20 15.76
CA ASN A 62 -13.46 -0.07 14.87
C ASN A 62 -11.99 0.34 14.95
N VAL A 63 -11.13 -0.50 15.52
CA VAL A 63 -9.71 -0.15 15.75
C VAL A 63 -8.78 -1.01 14.92
N VAL A 64 -7.87 -0.37 14.19
CA VAL A 64 -6.82 -1.00 13.38
C VAL A 64 -5.45 -0.62 13.96
N ALA A 65 -4.53 -1.59 14.09
CA ALA A 65 -3.14 -1.28 14.38
C ALA A 65 -2.38 -0.95 13.09
N VAL A 66 -1.67 0.18 13.06
CA VAL A 66 -0.71 0.54 12.01
C VAL A 66 0.68 0.26 12.56
N ILE A 67 1.28 -0.83 12.09
CA ILE A 67 2.51 -1.38 12.69
C ILE A 67 3.69 -1.26 11.73
N SER A 68 4.83 -0.79 12.26
CA SER A 68 6.07 -0.63 11.51
C SER A 68 7.30 -0.97 12.38
N ASP A 69 8.38 -1.42 11.72
CA ASP A 69 9.72 -1.46 12.33
C ASP A 69 10.66 -0.36 11.79
N GLY A 70 10.17 0.46 10.85
CA GLY A 70 10.89 1.59 10.29
C GLY A 70 12.05 1.21 9.38
N THR A 71 12.09 -0.01 8.83
CA THR A 71 13.21 -0.49 8.01
C THR A 71 13.12 -0.13 6.52
N ARG A 72 11.98 0.43 6.06
CA ARG A 72 11.79 0.84 4.65
C ARG A 72 10.83 2.02 4.51
N VAL A 73 11.13 3.13 5.17
CA VAL A 73 10.27 4.32 5.22
C VAL A 73 10.43 5.16 3.96
N LEU A 74 9.43 5.21 3.10
CA LEU A 74 9.43 5.99 1.85
C LEU A 74 10.73 5.81 1.04
N GLY A 75 11.29 6.89 0.49
CA GLY A 75 12.61 6.94 -0.12
C GLY A 75 13.78 7.15 0.86
N LEU A 76 13.50 7.18 2.18
CA LEU A 76 14.50 7.43 3.23
C LEU A 76 15.23 6.14 3.66
N GLY A 77 14.64 4.97 3.40
CA GLY A 77 15.21 3.68 3.78
C GLY A 77 15.02 3.31 5.24
N ASP A 78 16.03 2.69 5.84
CA ASP A 78 16.03 2.26 7.25
C ASP A 78 16.36 3.43 8.17
N ILE A 79 15.32 4.07 8.71
CA ILE A 79 15.46 5.21 9.65
C ILE A 79 15.10 4.84 11.10
N GLY A 80 14.70 3.60 11.31
CA GLY A 80 14.33 3.07 12.61
C GLY A 80 12.92 3.45 13.08
N PRO A 81 12.42 2.77 14.15
CA PRO A 81 11.03 2.87 14.56
C PRO A 81 10.62 4.26 15.02
N ALA A 82 11.44 4.94 15.82
CA ALA A 82 11.09 6.26 16.34
C ALA A 82 10.90 7.30 15.24
N ALA A 83 11.75 7.28 14.20
CA ALA A 83 11.65 8.19 13.07
C ALA A 83 10.52 7.81 12.09
N ALA A 84 10.03 6.57 12.12
CA ALA A 84 8.88 6.12 11.35
C ALA A 84 7.53 6.59 11.94
N MET A 85 7.48 6.93 13.24
CA MET A 85 6.23 7.32 13.93
C MET A 85 5.43 8.42 13.20
N PRO A 86 6.03 9.49 12.66
CA PRO A 86 5.27 10.53 11.94
C PRO A 86 4.49 10.00 10.72
N VAL A 87 5.02 8.99 10.02
CA VAL A 87 4.33 8.34 8.89
C VAL A 87 3.13 7.52 9.40
N MET A 88 3.33 6.77 10.48
CA MET A 88 2.27 5.95 11.11
C MET A 88 1.12 6.81 11.65
N GLU A 89 1.43 7.97 12.26
CA GLU A 89 0.41 8.95 12.65
C GLU A 89 -0.33 9.55 11.45
N GLY A 90 0.38 9.89 10.38
CA GLY A 90 -0.22 10.38 9.14
C GLY A 90 -1.19 9.37 8.56
N LYS A 91 -0.79 8.09 8.50
CA LYS A 91 -1.65 6.99 8.07
C LYS A 91 -2.88 6.83 8.97
N SER A 92 -2.70 6.88 10.27
CA SER A 92 -3.80 6.81 11.25
C SER A 92 -4.79 7.96 11.07
N ALA A 93 -4.31 9.17 10.78
CA ALA A 93 -5.17 10.32 10.47
C ALA A 93 -6.01 10.11 9.21
N LEU A 94 -5.45 9.49 8.16
CA LEU A 94 -6.18 9.14 6.93
C LEU A 94 -7.26 8.07 7.21
N TYR A 95 -6.95 7.03 7.99
CA TYR A 95 -7.94 6.05 8.44
C TYR A 95 -9.12 6.73 9.14
N LYS A 96 -8.84 7.66 10.07
CA LYS A 96 -9.89 8.39 10.78
C LYS A 96 -10.69 9.30 9.86
N ARG A 97 -10.01 10.06 9.00
CA ARG A 97 -10.65 11.07 8.14
C ARG A 97 -11.54 10.46 7.07
N PHE A 98 -11.09 9.38 6.42
CA PHE A 98 -11.74 8.84 5.23
C PHE A 98 -12.49 7.52 5.48
N GLY A 99 -12.09 6.75 6.51
CA GLY A 99 -12.71 5.48 6.85
C GLY A 99 -13.52 5.52 8.15
N ASN A 100 -13.46 6.63 8.91
CA ASN A 100 -13.96 6.70 10.30
C ASN A 100 -13.48 5.52 11.16
N ILE A 101 -12.23 5.10 10.95
CA ILE A 101 -11.56 4.02 11.68
C ILE A 101 -10.59 4.64 12.67
N ASP A 102 -10.58 4.15 13.89
CA ASP A 102 -9.61 4.53 14.90
C ASP A 102 -8.34 3.69 14.69
N ALA A 103 -7.29 4.30 14.14
CA ALA A 103 -6.05 3.61 13.87
C ALA A 103 -4.97 4.00 14.89
N ILE A 104 -4.32 2.99 15.46
CA ILE A 104 -3.31 3.17 16.50
C ILE A 104 -1.93 2.89 15.90
N PRO A 105 -1.03 3.90 15.85
CA PRO A 105 0.33 3.70 15.39
C PRO A 105 1.15 2.95 16.44
N ILE A 106 1.83 1.88 16.00
CA ILE A 106 2.71 1.05 16.82
C ILE A 106 4.03 0.89 16.08
N VAL A 107 5.13 1.31 16.70
CA VAL A 107 6.47 1.10 16.16
C VAL A 107 7.22 0.07 17.00
N LEU A 108 7.80 -0.94 16.37
CA LEU A 108 8.48 -2.04 17.02
C LEU A 108 9.99 -1.81 16.99
N ASN A 109 10.62 -1.79 18.17
CA ASN A 109 12.07 -1.64 18.28
C ASN A 109 12.79 -2.98 18.12
N THR A 110 12.50 -3.67 17.02
CA THR A 110 13.16 -4.92 16.65
C THR A 110 13.10 -5.10 15.13
N LYS A 111 14.09 -5.79 14.56
CA LYS A 111 14.14 -6.20 13.15
C LYS A 111 14.02 -7.72 12.99
N ASP A 112 13.94 -8.44 14.10
CA ASP A 112 13.77 -9.89 14.11
C ASP A 112 12.35 -10.26 13.66
N LYS A 113 12.25 -11.09 12.64
CA LYS A 113 10.98 -11.50 12.04
C LYS A 113 10.09 -12.24 13.03
N ASP A 114 10.65 -13.18 13.76
CA ASP A 114 9.88 -14.06 14.65
C ASP A 114 9.38 -13.28 15.88
N GLU A 115 10.18 -12.33 16.37
CA GLU A 115 9.78 -11.42 17.43
C GLU A 115 8.67 -10.46 16.98
N ILE A 116 8.75 -9.93 15.76
CA ILE A 116 7.70 -9.10 15.16
C ILE A 116 6.39 -9.89 15.05
N VAL A 117 6.42 -11.06 14.42
CA VAL A 117 5.24 -11.91 14.24
C VAL A 117 4.61 -12.29 15.57
N ARG A 118 5.43 -12.73 16.53
CA ARG A 118 4.97 -13.08 17.88
C ARG A 118 4.29 -11.90 18.57
N THR A 119 4.88 -10.70 18.48
CA THR A 119 4.34 -9.48 19.10
C THR A 119 3.00 -9.11 18.49
N ILE A 120 2.88 -9.11 17.17
CA ILE A 120 1.63 -8.77 16.48
C ILE A 120 0.52 -9.77 16.81
N ARG A 121 0.82 -11.05 16.85
CA ARG A 121 -0.16 -12.09 17.21
C ARG A 121 -0.70 -11.92 18.63
N ILE A 122 0.14 -11.53 19.58
CA ILE A 122 -0.31 -11.28 20.96
C ILE A 122 -1.30 -10.12 21.02
N LEU A 123 -1.21 -9.13 20.13
CA LEU A 123 -2.09 -7.97 20.08
C LEU A 123 -3.44 -8.24 19.40
N GLU A 124 -3.67 -9.40 18.80
CA GLU A 124 -4.87 -9.71 18.00
C GLU A 124 -6.19 -9.34 18.69
N LYS A 125 -6.33 -9.62 19.98
CA LYS A 125 -7.58 -9.39 20.73
C LYS A 125 -7.85 -7.91 21.03
N SER A 126 -6.93 -7.01 20.72
CA SER A 126 -7.10 -5.57 20.92
C SER A 126 -7.56 -4.83 19.65
N PHE A 127 -7.51 -5.49 18.47
CA PHE A 127 -7.76 -4.85 17.18
C PHE A 127 -8.75 -5.65 16.33
N ALA A 128 -9.41 -4.95 15.39
CA ALA A 128 -10.23 -5.57 14.35
C ALA A 128 -9.45 -5.84 13.05
N GLY A 129 -8.23 -5.29 12.92
CA GLY A 129 -7.37 -5.50 11.77
C GLY A 129 -5.96 -4.96 12.00
N ILE A 130 -5.04 -5.42 11.17
CA ILE A 130 -3.62 -5.03 11.20
C ILE A 130 -3.22 -4.47 9.85
N ASN A 131 -2.71 -3.24 9.83
CA ASN A 131 -1.98 -2.66 8.72
C ASN A 131 -0.48 -2.77 8.99
N LEU A 132 0.23 -3.54 8.19
CA LEU A 132 1.70 -3.57 8.17
C LEU A 132 2.20 -2.46 7.28
N GLU A 133 3.23 -1.73 7.73
CA GLU A 133 3.75 -0.54 7.06
C GLU A 133 5.26 -0.45 7.15
N ASP A 134 5.92 -0.08 6.05
CA ASP A 134 7.35 0.25 6.01
C ASP A 134 8.29 -0.88 6.48
N PHE A 135 7.90 -2.14 6.27
CA PHE A 135 8.79 -3.29 6.46
C PHE A 135 9.62 -3.57 5.21
N SER A 136 10.93 -3.77 5.38
CA SER A 136 11.83 -4.05 4.26
C SER A 136 11.59 -5.41 3.61
N SER A 137 11.69 -5.46 2.27
CA SER A 137 11.76 -6.73 1.52
C SER A 137 13.15 -7.39 1.74
N PRO A 138 13.26 -8.74 1.81
CA PRO A 138 12.18 -9.72 1.59
C PRO A 138 11.36 -10.10 2.83
N LYS A 139 11.77 -9.68 4.05
CA LYS A 139 11.13 -10.14 5.31
C LYS A 139 9.65 -9.76 5.41
N CYS A 140 9.22 -8.66 4.77
CA CYS A 140 7.84 -8.23 4.78
C CYS A 140 6.87 -9.29 4.23
N TYR A 141 7.29 -10.08 3.24
CA TYR A 141 6.50 -11.18 2.69
C TYR A 141 6.25 -12.28 3.70
N ASP A 142 7.33 -12.71 4.39
CA ASP A 142 7.24 -13.80 5.35
C ASP A 142 6.44 -13.39 6.60
N ILE A 143 6.59 -12.13 7.05
CA ILE A 143 5.79 -11.56 8.15
C ILE A 143 4.31 -11.58 7.79
N GLU A 144 3.95 -11.05 6.63
CA GLU A 144 2.54 -10.99 6.20
C GLU A 144 1.94 -12.39 6.02
N ASP A 145 2.64 -13.29 5.31
CA ASP A 145 2.17 -14.65 5.05
C ASP A 145 1.92 -15.42 6.36
N GLU A 146 2.83 -15.32 7.33
CA GLU A 146 2.70 -16.01 8.62
C GLU A 146 1.56 -15.45 9.47
N LEU A 147 1.39 -14.12 9.49
CA LEU A 147 0.29 -13.48 10.21
C LEU A 147 -1.06 -13.81 9.57
N LYS A 148 -1.19 -13.75 8.26
CA LYS A 148 -2.41 -14.14 7.53
C LYS A 148 -2.81 -15.59 7.79
N ALA A 149 -1.83 -16.48 7.90
CA ALA A 149 -2.08 -17.90 8.17
C ALA A 149 -2.51 -18.20 9.61
N THR A 150 -2.22 -17.32 10.56
CA THR A 150 -2.34 -17.59 12.00
C THR A 150 -3.31 -16.67 12.75
N MET A 151 -3.71 -15.54 12.17
CA MET A 151 -4.64 -14.59 12.79
C MET A 151 -6.06 -14.71 12.23
N ASN A 152 -7.06 -14.38 13.05
CA ASN A 152 -8.48 -14.40 12.70
C ASN A 152 -9.04 -13.00 12.37
N ILE A 153 -8.17 -12.02 12.23
CA ILE A 153 -8.49 -10.65 11.79
C ILE A 153 -7.69 -10.32 10.53
N PRO A 154 -8.16 -9.42 9.66
CA PRO A 154 -7.45 -9.08 8.44
C PRO A 154 -6.06 -8.48 8.73
N VAL A 155 -5.05 -9.03 8.05
CA VAL A 155 -3.69 -8.51 7.99
C VAL A 155 -3.42 -8.04 6.56
N PHE A 156 -2.90 -6.84 6.41
CA PHE A 156 -2.71 -6.19 5.12
C PHE A 156 -1.43 -5.37 5.12
N HIS A 157 -0.50 -5.68 4.22
CA HIS A 157 0.72 -4.91 4.02
C HIS A 157 0.48 -3.85 2.95
N ASP A 158 0.32 -2.60 3.37
CA ASP A 158 -0.16 -1.54 2.48
C ASP A 158 0.84 -1.17 1.38
N ASP A 159 2.15 -1.17 1.66
CA ASP A 159 3.19 -0.91 0.65
C ASP A 159 3.16 -1.90 -0.52
N GLN A 160 2.70 -3.13 -0.28
CA GLN A 160 2.49 -4.12 -1.33
C GLN A 160 1.13 -3.90 -1.98
N HIS A 161 0.07 -4.12 -1.22
CA HIS A 161 -1.27 -4.33 -1.76
C HIS A 161 -2.03 -3.03 -1.98
N GLY A 162 -1.90 -2.03 -1.10
CA GLY A 162 -2.52 -0.72 -1.29
C GLY A 162 -1.94 -0.01 -2.52
N THR A 163 -0.62 -0.08 -2.67
CA THR A 163 0.06 0.44 -3.86
C THR A 163 -0.33 -0.32 -5.13
N ALA A 164 -0.48 -1.65 -5.06
CA ALA A 164 -0.91 -2.45 -6.21
C ALA A 164 -2.34 -2.11 -6.64
N ILE A 165 -3.26 -1.94 -5.69
CA ILE A 165 -4.66 -1.57 -5.97
C ILE A 165 -4.73 -0.19 -6.61
N ALA A 166 -4.01 0.81 -6.09
CA ALA A 166 -3.96 2.14 -6.66
C ALA A 166 -3.38 2.13 -8.09
N ALA A 167 -2.30 1.36 -8.31
CA ALA A 167 -1.68 1.22 -9.62
C ALA A 167 -2.62 0.55 -10.63
N LEU A 168 -3.31 -0.52 -10.24
CA LEU A 168 -4.31 -1.17 -11.10
C LEU A 168 -5.44 -0.21 -11.46
N ALA A 169 -5.99 0.53 -10.49
CA ALA A 169 -7.02 1.53 -10.75
C ALA A 169 -6.56 2.59 -11.77
N ALA A 170 -5.33 3.10 -11.62
CA ALA A 170 -4.74 4.06 -12.56
C ALA A 170 -4.53 3.45 -13.95
N VAL A 171 -4.09 2.20 -14.03
CA VAL A 171 -3.93 1.46 -15.29
C VAL A 171 -5.29 1.29 -15.99
N LEU A 172 -6.33 0.88 -15.27
CA LEU A 172 -7.69 0.73 -15.83
C LEU A 172 -8.21 2.07 -16.38
N GLY A 173 -8.04 3.17 -15.66
CA GLY A 173 -8.39 4.51 -16.15
C GLY A 173 -7.60 4.91 -17.39
N ALA A 174 -6.29 4.66 -17.41
CA ALA A 174 -5.42 4.97 -18.56
C ALA A 174 -5.78 4.11 -19.79
N LEU A 175 -6.11 2.83 -19.59
CA LEU A 175 -6.53 1.93 -20.67
C LEU A 175 -7.81 2.41 -21.37
N ARG A 176 -8.77 2.99 -20.63
CA ARG A 176 -9.95 3.64 -21.22
C ARG A 176 -9.56 4.79 -22.14
N LEU A 177 -8.62 5.66 -21.71
CA LEU A 177 -8.14 6.80 -22.50
C LEU A 177 -7.42 6.36 -23.79
N ILE A 178 -6.58 5.33 -23.71
CA ILE A 178 -5.87 4.81 -24.90
C ILE A 178 -6.70 3.82 -25.72
N LYS A 179 -7.93 3.49 -25.25
CA LYS A 179 -8.89 2.57 -25.89
C LYS A 179 -8.31 1.17 -26.13
N LYS A 180 -7.70 0.60 -25.11
CA LYS A 180 -7.06 -0.72 -25.19
C LYS A 180 -7.56 -1.64 -24.06
N GLY A 181 -7.79 -2.91 -24.38
CA GLY A 181 -8.16 -3.92 -23.39
C GLY A 181 -6.96 -4.32 -22.52
N ILE A 182 -7.22 -4.68 -21.24
CA ILE A 182 -6.15 -5.06 -20.32
C ILE A 182 -5.33 -6.25 -20.80
N GLY A 183 -5.97 -7.25 -21.43
CA GLY A 183 -5.28 -8.43 -21.99
C GLY A 183 -4.44 -8.15 -23.25
N GLU A 184 -4.57 -6.95 -23.86
CA GLU A 184 -3.80 -6.54 -25.03
C GLU A 184 -2.65 -5.60 -24.68
N ALA A 185 -2.70 -5.00 -23.48
CA ALA A 185 -1.75 -4.00 -23.03
C ALA A 185 -0.38 -4.63 -22.77
N LYS A 186 0.66 -4.05 -23.35
CA LYS A 186 2.06 -4.36 -23.04
C LYS A 186 2.52 -3.50 -21.86
N VAL A 187 2.77 -4.14 -20.72
CA VAL A 187 3.08 -3.49 -19.47
C VAL A 187 4.51 -3.76 -19.06
N VAL A 188 5.21 -2.70 -18.69
CA VAL A 188 6.56 -2.78 -18.12
C VAL A 188 6.51 -2.32 -16.68
N MET A 189 6.97 -3.16 -15.76
CA MET A 189 7.14 -2.85 -14.34
C MET A 189 8.61 -2.62 -14.02
N PHE A 190 8.99 -1.39 -13.74
CA PHE A 190 10.36 -1.02 -13.36
C PHE A 190 10.50 -0.95 -11.83
N GLY A 191 11.10 -1.99 -11.27
CA GLY A 191 11.27 -2.22 -9.84
C GLY A 191 10.62 -3.52 -9.41
N ALA A 192 11.41 -4.50 -8.97
CA ALA A 192 10.97 -5.80 -8.48
C ALA A 192 11.03 -5.91 -6.94
N GLY A 193 10.77 -4.79 -6.25
CA GLY A 193 10.63 -4.72 -4.79
C GLY A 193 9.23 -5.13 -4.32
N ALA A 194 8.90 -4.84 -3.07
CA ALA A 194 7.61 -5.19 -2.46
C ALA A 194 6.42 -4.65 -3.27
N ALA A 195 6.40 -3.36 -3.58
CA ALA A 195 5.35 -2.75 -4.40
C ALA A 195 5.31 -3.32 -5.82
N GLY A 196 6.44 -3.33 -6.53
CA GLY A 196 6.47 -3.73 -7.93
C GLY A 196 6.07 -5.18 -8.17
N THR A 197 6.46 -6.11 -7.29
CA THR A 197 6.02 -7.51 -7.39
C THR A 197 4.53 -7.66 -7.10
N ALA A 198 3.99 -6.89 -6.16
CA ALA A 198 2.56 -6.90 -5.86
C ALA A 198 1.72 -6.29 -6.99
N ILE A 199 2.19 -5.18 -7.59
CA ILE A 199 1.55 -4.56 -8.76
C ILE A 199 1.50 -5.54 -9.92
N ALA A 200 2.64 -6.15 -10.28
CA ALA A 200 2.71 -7.10 -11.38
C ALA A 200 1.76 -8.28 -11.18
N ARG A 201 1.71 -8.85 -9.97
CA ARG A 201 0.79 -9.94 -9.63
C ARG A 201 -0.69 -9.53 -9.76
N LEU A 202 -1.07 -8.37 -9.23
CA LEU A 202 -2.45 -7.92 -9.28
C LEU A 202 -2.90 -7.59 -10.71
N LEU A 203 -2.02 -7.04 -11.55
CA LEU A 203 -2.28 -6.81 -12.98
C LEU A 203 -2.46 -8.13 -13.75
N LEU A 204 -1.66 -9.15 -13.45
CA LEU A 204 -1.82 -10.48 -14.03
C LEU A 204 -3.14 -11.13 -13.60
N GLU A 205 -3.53 -10.97 -12.35
CA GLU A 205 -4.81 -11.46 -11.82
C GLU A 205 -6.02 -10.77 -12.48
N ASP A 206 -5.90 -9.47 -12.79
CA ASP A 206 -6.96 -8.70 -13.48
C ASP A 206 -6.97 -8.92 -15.02
N GLY A 207 -6.02 -9.68 -15.57
CA GLY A 207 -6.07 -10.14 -16.97
C GLY A 207 -4.98 -9.63 -17.88
N VAL A 208 -3.93 -8.96 -17.41
CA VAL A 208 -2.71 -8.75 -18.18
C VAL A 208 -2.10 -10.12 -18.49
N LYS A 209 -1.87 -10.40 -19.78
CA LYS A 209 -1.27 -11.67 -20.18
C LYS A 209 0.20 -11.75 -19.77
N PRO A 210 0.70 -12.89 -19.28
CA PRO A 210 2.10 -13.04 -18.87
C PRO A 210 3.10 -12.64 -19.95
N GLU A 211 2.83 -12.95 -21.20
CA GLU A 211 3.68 -12.60 -22.33
C GLU A 211 3.72 -11.09 -22.63
N ASN A 212 2.74 -10.33 -22.14
CA ASN A 212 2.65 -8.88 -22.26
C ASN A 212 3.21 -8.15 -21.02
N MET A 213 3.63 -8.87 -19.97
CA MET A 213 4.22 -8.31 -18.77
C MET A 213 5.74 -8.46 -18.78
N THR A 214 6.47 -7.36 -18.69
CA THR A 214 7.92 -7.37 -18.49
C THR A 214 8.26 -6.70 -17.17
N VAL A 215 8.95 -7.40 -16.29
CA VAL A 215 9.40 -6.86 -14.99
C VAL A 215 10.91 -6.64 -15.03
N LEU A 216 11.37 -5.51 -14.48
CA LEU A 216 12.79 -5.18 -14.38
C LEU A 216 13.21 -5.03 -12.91
N ASN A 217 14.41 -5.44 -12.63
CA ASN A 217 15.15 -5.08 -11.42
C ASN A 217 16.35 -4.16 -11.78
N SER A 218 17.22 -3.89 -10.83
CA SER A 218 18.41 -3.04 -11.04
C SER A 218 19.43 -3.58 -12.05
N LYS A 219 19.27 -4.84 -12.51
CA LYS A 219 20.19 -5.49 -13.47
C LYS A 219 19.60 -5.61 -14.88
N GLY A 220 18.32 -5.27 -15.07
CA GLY A 220 17.59 -5.42 -16.33
C GLY A 220 16.34 -6.28 -16.18
N ILE A 221 15.92 -6.96 -17.26
CA ILE A 221 14.75 -7.84 -17.25
C ILE A 221 14.93 -8.93 -16.18
N LEU A 222 13.90 -9.11 -15.35
CA LEU A 222 13.88 -10.06 -14.24
C LEU A 222 13.94 -11.50 -14.77
N TYR A 223 14.98 -12.25 -14.43
CA TYR A 223 15.15 -13.67 -14.71
C TYR A 223 15.76 -14.39 -13.51
N ASP A 224 15.57 -15.69 -13.38
CA ASP A 224 16.10 -16.47 -12.25
C ASP A 224 17.62 -16.70 -12.42
N ASP A 225 18.42 -15.85 -11.82
CA ASP A 225 19.88 -15.94 -11.75
C ASP A 225 20.39 -16.67 -10.48
N GLY A 226 19.49 -17.32 -9.75
CA GLY A 226 19.75 -18.00 -8.48
C GLY A 226 19.81 -17.08 -7.25
N ARG A 227 19.71 -15.77 -7.42
CA ARG A 227 19.80 -14.76 -6.34
C ARG A 227 18.48 -14.08 -6.02
N LEU A 228 17.41 -14.41 -6.73
CA LEU A 228 16.07 -13.88 -6.49
C LEU A 228 15.51 -14.39 -5.16
N ASN A 229 14.77 -13.55 -4.44
CA ASN A 229 13.95 -14.02 -3.33
C ASN A 229 12.76 -14.87 -3.85
N ARG A 230 12.05 -15.53 -2.94
CA ARG A 230 10.91 -16.42 -3.27
C ARG A 230 9.88 -15.74 -4.19
N VAL A 231 9.45 -14.54 -3.82
CA VAL A 231 8.40 -13.81 -4.53
C VAL A 231 8.84 -13.40 -5.95
N GLN A 232 10.06 -12.91 -6.08
CA GLN A 232 10.66 -12.58 -7.38
C GLN A 232 10.83 -13.81 -8.27
N LYS A 233 11.24 -14.94 -7.68
CA LYS A 233 11.41 -16.20 -8.39
C LYS A 233 10.10 -16.74 -8.96
N GLU A 234 9.04 -16.70 -8.18
CA GLU A 234 7.70 -17.09 -8.61
C GLU A 234 7.20 -16.18 -9.74
N LEU A 235 7.38 -14.86 -9.61
CA LEU A 235 6.99 -13.90 -10.64
C LEU A 235 7.81 -14.10 -11.93
N ALA A 236 9.12 -14.25 -11.83
CA ALA A 236 9.99 -14.49 -13.00
C ALA A 236 9.58 -15.74 -13.79
N LYS A 237 9.23 -16.84 -13.10
CA LYS A 237 8.71 -18.06 -13.75
C LYS A 237 7.43 -17.82 -14.54
N GLN A 238 6.59 -16.89 -14.09
CA GLN A 238 5.31 -16.59 -14.71
C GLN A 238 5.47 -15.67 -15.94
N VAL A 239 6.27 -14.60 -15.84
CA VAL A 239 6.38 -13.56 -16.86
C VAL A 239 7.59 -13.69 -17.77
N ASN A 240 8.57 -14.51 -17.39
CA ASN A 240 9.80 -14.74 -18.16
C ASN A 240 10.31 -16.19 -18.00
N PRO A 241 9.50 -17.20 -18.37
CA PRO A 241 9.87 -18.62 -18.19
C PRO A 241 11.10 -19.03 -18.99
N GLU A 242 11.40 -18.32 -20.08
CA GLU A 242 12.56 -18.57 -20.95
C GLU A 242 13.86 -17.93 -20.44
N ASN A 243 13.81 -17.21 -19.31
CA ASN A 243 14.93 -16.48 -18.74
C ASN A 243 15.59 -15.50 -19.72
N ARG A 244 14.78 -14.82 -20.54
CA ARG A 244 15.26 -13.77 -21.46
C ARG A 244 15.95 -12.67 -20.67
N GLN A 245 17.09 -12.22 -21.17
CA GLN A 245 17.83 -11.10 -20.63
C GLN A 245 17.64 -9.86 -21.50
N GLY A 246 17.76 -8.69 -20.92
CA GLY A 246 17.63 -7.43 -21.66
C GLY A 246 17.73 -6.23 -20.75
N THR A 247 17.86 -5.08 -21.35
CA THR A 247 17.99 -3.79 -20.70
C THR A 247 16.61 -3.13 -20.51
N PHE A 248 16.58 -1.96 -19.87
CA PHE A 248 15.39 -1.12 -19.82
C PHE A 248 14.90 -0.74 -21.23
N ALA A 249 15.83 -0.37 -22.13
CA ALA A 249 15.48 0.01 -23.50
C ALA A 249 14.83 -1.13 -24.28
N ASP A 250 15.29 -2.37 -24.08
CA ASP A 250 14.66 -3.55 -24.71
C ASP A 250 13.24 -3.78 -24.18
N ALA A 251 13.03 -3.56 -22.88
CA ALA A 251 11.74 -3.78 -22.24
C ALA A 251 10.68 -2.75 -22.64
N VAL A 252 11.03 -1.45 -22.71
CA VAL A 252 10.04 -0.38 -22.97
C VAL A 252 9.70 -0.22 -24.44
N LYS A 253 10.45 -0.81 -25.35
CA LYS A 253 10.21 -0.69 -26.80
C LYS A 253 8.84 -1.20 -27.21
N GLY A 254 7.98 -0.30 -27.68
CA GLY A 254 6.61 -0.61 -28.06
C GLY A 254 5.69 -0.96 -26.90
N ALA A 255 6.08 -0.70 -25.66
CA ALA A 255 5.24 -0.87 -24.50
C ALA A 255 4.16 0.23 -24.42
N ASP A 256 2.97 -0.14 -23.96
CA ASP A 256 1.87 0.81 -23.75
C ASP A 256 1.97 1.49 -22.40
N ILE A 257 2.37 0.75 -21.37
CA ILE A 257 2.36 1.20 -19.98
C ILE A 257 3.72 0.92 -19.34
N LEU A 258 4.28 1.94 -18.70
CA LEU A 258 5.45 1.86 -17.84
C LEU A 258 5.05 2.26 -16.41
N LEU A 259 5.17 1.31 -15.49
CA LEU A 259 4.99 1.54 -14.06
C LEU A 259 6.36 1.51 -13.38
N ALA A 260 6.66 2.48 -12.54
CA ALA A 260 7.93 2.53 -11.82
C ALA A 260 7.72 2.68 -10.31
N THR A 261 8.39 1.80 -9.54
CA THR A 261 8.46 1.83 -8.06
C THR A 261 9.90 1.55 -7.63
N SER A 262 10.81 2.39 -8.12
CA SER A 262 12.25 2.20 -7.94
C SER A 262 12.84 3.24 -6.97
N ALA A 263 14.07 3.64 -7.18
CA ALA A 263 14.69 4.68 -6.38
C ALA A 263 14.28 6.09 -6.86
N PRO A 264 14.31 7.10 -5.97
CA PRO A 264 14.08 8.49 -6.34
C PRO A 264 14.96 8.93 -7.51
N ALA A 265 14.37 9.66 -8.46
CA ALA A 265 15.05 10.17 -9.66
C ALA A 265 15.82 9.08 -10.46
N ALA A 266 15.28 7.87 -10.51
CA ALA A 266 15.97 6.73 -11.13
C ALA A 266 16.12 6.84 -12.65
N PHE A 267 15.22 7.57 -13.32
CA PHE A 267 15.29 7.73 -14.77
C PHE A 267 16.38 8.72 -15.17
N LYS A 268 17.51 8.17 -15.62
CA LYS A 268 18.62 8.93 -16.22
C LYS A 268 18.31 9.22 -17.68
N GLU A 269 19.14 10.01 -18.36
CA GLU A 269 18.96 10.40 -19.75
C GLU A 269 18.72 9.21 -20.68
N MET A 270 19.50 8.12 -20.50
CA MET A 270 19.33 6.90 -21.28
C MET A 270 17.93 6.25 -21.12
N HIS A 271 17.29 6.38 -19.95
CA HIS A 271 15.94 5.89 -19.72
C HIS A 271 14.91 6.79 -20.42
N LYS A 272 15.11 8.11 -20.35
CA LYS A 272 14.26 9.10 -21.01
C LYS A 272 14.28 8.91 -22.52
N GLU A 273 15.43 8.70 -23.12
CA GLU A 273 15.54 8.40 -24.56
C GLU A 273 14.83 7.08 -24.93
N ALA A 274 14.94 6.07 -24.08
CA ALA A 274 14.26 4.80 -24.33
C ALA A 274 12.72 4.95 -24.25
N ILE A 275 12.18 5.79 -23.37
CA ILE A 275 10.74 6.05 -23.26
C ILE A 275 10.14 6.56 -24.59
N LYS A 276 10.88 7.29 -25.41
CA LYS A 276 10.46 7.72 -26.74
C LYS A 276 10.16 6.57 -27.71
N THR A 277 10.63 5.36 -27.38
CA THR A 277 10.39 4.14 -28.19
C THR A 277 9.13 3.37 -27.78
N MET A 278 8.42 3.82 -26.76
CA MET A 278 7.13 3.26 -26.35
C MET A 278 6.05 3.47 -27.41
N ALA A 279 4.86 2.93 -27.20
CA ALA A 279 3.71 3.14 -28.06
C ALA A 279 3.34 4.63 -28.15
N GLU A 280 2.69 5.05 -29.25
CA GLU A 280 2.31 6.44 -29.51
C GLU A 280 1.45 7.04 -28.38
N LYS A 281 0.48 6.28 -27.85
CA LYS A 281 -0.33 6.65 -26.71
C LYS A 281 0.19 5.96 -25.44
N ASN A 282 1.42 6.28 -25.06
CA ASN A 282 2.05 5.65 -23.92
C ASN A 282 1.58 6.24 -22.57
N VAL A 283 1.67 5.42 -21.56
CA VAL A 283 1.32 5.74 -20.18
C VAL A 283 2.55 5.54 -19.29
N VAL A 284 2.90 6.52 -18.47
CA VAL A 284 4.01 6.42 -17.52
C VAL A 284 3.54 6.81 -16.12
N PHE A 285 3.62 5.88 -15.16
CA PHE A 285 3.39 6.14 -13.75
C PHE A 285 4.69 6.01 -12.97
N ALA A 286 5.24 7.14 -12.52
CA ALA A 286 6.47 7.24 -11.73
C ALA A 286 6.11 7.42 -10.25
N MET A 287 6.06 6.31 -9.50
CA MET A 287 5.39 6.26 -8.19
C MET A 287 6.33 6.35 -6.99
N ALA A 288 7.65 6.52 -7.18
CA ALA A 288 8.58 6.71 -6.06
C ALA A 288 8.28 7.99 -5.26
N ASN A 289 8.41 7.91 -3.94
CA ASN A 289 8.21 9.02 -3.01
C ASN A 289 9.46 9.23 -2.14
N PRO A 290 9.81 10.48 -1.74
CA PRO A 290 9.13 11.74 -2.05
C PRO A 290 9.46 12.34 -3.43
N ILE A 291 10.41 11.77 -4.16
CA ILE A 291 10.84 12.21 -5.50
C ILE A 291 10.51 11.10 -6.47
N PRO A 292 9.66 11.35 -7.50
CA PRO A 292 9.34 10.34 -8.51
C PRO A 292 10.58 9.99 -9.36
N GLU A 293 10.54 8.88 -10.07
CA GLU A 293 11.59 8.46 -10.99
C GLU A 293 11.83 9.47 -12.12
N MET A 294 10.77 10.20 -12.50
CA MET A 294 10.76 11.23 -13.54
C MET A 294 9.80 12.35 -13.16
N MET A 295 10.13 13.57 -13.48
CA MET A 295 9.29 14.74 -13.22
C MET A 295 8.26 14.96 -14.34
N LEU A 296 7.19 15.70 -14.04
CA LEU A 296 6.15 16.07 -15.01
C LEU A 296 6.73 16.84 -16.21
N SER A 297 7.71 17.73 -15.97
CA SER A 297 8.39 18.47 -17.05
C SER A 297 9.08 17.53 -18.04
N ASP A 298 9.77 16.50 -17.55
CA ASP A 298 10.41 15.52 -18.40
C ASP A 298 9.37 14.73 -19.22
N ALA A 299 8.25 14.33 -18.58
CA ALA A 299 7.18 13.63 -19.27
C ALA A 299 6.57 14.45 -20.40
N GLN A 300 6.39 15.76 -20.20
CA GLN A 300 5.90 16.70 -21.21
C GLN A 300 6.88 16.82 -22.38
N GLU A 301 8.18 16.97 -22.11
CA GLU A 301 9.22 17.03 -23.17
C GLU A 301 9.28 15.75 -24.00
N LEU A 302 9.07 14.60 -23.36
CA LEU A 302 9.10 13.29 -24.01
C LEU A 302 7.80 12.98 -24.79
N GLY A 303 6.76 13.81 -24.65
CA GLY A 303 5.47 13.59 -25.27
C GLY A 303 4.70 12.39 -24.68
N VAL A 304 4.89 12.12 -23.38
CA VAL A 304 4.14 11.07 -22.67
C VAL A 304 2.65 11.41 -22.72
N TYR A 305 1.84 10.49 -23.19
CA TYR A 305 0.40 10.72 -23.40
C TYR A 305 -0.39 10.79 -22.09
N VAL A 306 -0.13 9.86 -21.15
CA VAL A 306 -0.68 9.90 -19.77
C VAL A 306 0.47 9.78 -18.79
N PHE A 307 0.57 10.75 -17.88
CA PHE A 307 1.57 10.74 -16.82
C PHE A 307 0.93 10.86 -15.44
N GLY A 308 1.43 10.11 -14.47
CA GLY A 308 1.01 10.21 -13.07
C GLY A 308 2.15 9.87 -12.10
N THR A 309 2.00 10.30 -10.85
CA THR A 309 2.99 10.10 -9.79
C THR A 309 2.34 9.68 -8.48
N GLY A 310 3.17 9.26 -7.49
CA GLY A 310 2.71 9.02 -6.12
C GLY A 310 2.40 10.29 -5.31
N ARG A 311 2.66 11.48 -5.85
CA ARG A 311 2.57 12.78 -5.14
C ARG A 311 1.18 13.40 -5.27
N SER A 312 0.67 13.93 -4.15
CA SER A 312 -0.63 14.61 -4.09
C SER A 312 -0.62 16.05 -4.66
N ASP A 313 0.58 16.64 -4.83
CA ASP A 313 0.77 17.97 -5.39
C ASP A 313 1.00 17.96 -6.92
N MET A 314 0.80 16.81 -7.56
CA MET A 314 0.88 16.63 -9.01
C MET A 314 -0.42 16.00 -9.55
N PRO A 315 -0.75 16.21 -10.82
CA PRO A 315 -1.92 15.58 -11.43
C PRO A 315 -1.77 14.04 -11.49
N ASN A 316 -2.91 13.34 -11.54
CA ASN A 316 -2.99 11.89 -11.66
C ASN A 316 -2.21 11.18 -10.54
N GLN A 317 -2.55 11.49 -9.30
CA GLN A 317 -1.94 10.84 -8.14
C GLN A 317 -2.25 9.33 -8.11
N VAL A 318 -1.21 8.51 -8.03
CA VAL A 318 -1.30 7.05 -7.84
C VAL A 318 -0.71 6.72 -6.46
N ASN A 319 -1.57 6.68 -5.45
CA ASN A 319 -1.13 6.53 -4.06
C ASN A 319 -2.10 5.64 -3.26
N ASN A 320 -1.55 4.80 -2.37
CA ASN A 320 -2.32 3.91 -1.51
C ASN A 320 -3.25 4.65 -0.52
N SER A 321 -3.02 5.95 -0.28
CA SER A 321 -3.89 6.77 0.58
C SER A 321 -5.35 6.82 0.11
N SER A 322 -5.63 6.63 -1.16
CA SER A 322 -6.98 6.52 -1.71
C SER A 322 -7.60 5.12 -1.57
N VAL A 323 -6.84 4.13 -1.09
CA VAL A 323 -7.22 2.71 -1.05
C VAL A 323 -7.55 2.25 0.36
N PHE A 324 -6.55 2.25 1.26
CA PHE A 324 -6.63 1.53 2.52
C PHE A 324 -7.76 1.98 3.46
N PRO A 325 -8.17 3.27 3.52
CA PRO A 325 -9.24 3.66 4.42
C PRO A 325 -10.58 3.02 4.03
N GLY A 326 -10.92 3.06 2.74
CA GLY A 326 -12.14 2.46 2.21
C GLY A 326 -12.13 0.94 2.25
N LEU A 327 -11.01 0.32 1.89
CA LEU A 327 -10.82 -1.12 1.93
C LEU A 327 -11.02 -1.69 3.35
N PHE A 328 -10.36 -1.08 4.34
CA PHE A 328 -10.53 -1.50 5.74
C PHE A 328 -11.93 -1.20 6.26
N ARG A 329 -12.55 -0.06 5.88
CA ARG A 329 -13.93 0.21 6.26
C ARG A 329 -14.86 -0.91 5.78
N GLY A 330 -14.79 -1.30 4.51
CA GLY A 330 -15.57 -2.41 3.97
C GLY A 330 -15.25 -3.75 4.66
N ALA A 331 -13.97 -4.03 4.93
CA ALA A 331 -13.58 -5.26 5.63
C ALA A 331 -14.12 -5.34 7.05
N LEU A 332 -14.07 -4.23 7.81
CA LEU A 332 -14.60 -4.16 9.17
C LEU A 332 -16.14 -4.25 9.20
N ASP A 333 -16.84 -3.63 8.26
CA ASP A 333 -18.32 -3.64 8.19
C ASP A 333 -18.87 -5.05 8.04
N VAL A 334 -18.17 -5.91 7.29
CA VAL A 334 -18.56 -7.31 7.10
C VAL A 334 -17.81 -8.28 8.03
N ARG A 335 -16.99 -7.77 8.93
CA ARG A 335 -16.13 -8.56 9.83
C ARG A 335 -15.30 -9.59 9.07
N ALA A 336 -14.70 -9.16 7.95
CA ALA A 336 -13.85 -10.02 7.14
C ALA A 336 -12.65 -10.50 7.94
N ARG A 337 -12.34 -11.80 7.83
CA ARG A 337 -11.14 -12.37 8.46
C ARG A 337 -9.88 -12.18 7.62
N GLN A 338 -10.04 -11.92 6.33
CA GLN A 338 -8.95 -11.72 5.37
C GLN A 338 -9.36 -10.68 4.34
N ILE A 339 -8.39 -9.93 3.82
CA ILE A 339 -8.51 -9.14 2.60
C ILE A 339 -7.92 -10.00 1.48
N ASN A 340 -8.81 -10.58 0.68
CA ASN A 340 -8.45 -11.51 -0.41
C ASN A 340 -8.31 -10.81 -1.76
N GLU A 341 -7.84 -11.55 -2.80
CA GLU A 341 -7.64 -10.98 -4.14
C GLU A 341 -8.92 -10.40 -4.76
N PRO A 342 -10.10 -11.08 -4.71
CA PRO A 342 -11.34 -10.49 -5.20
C PRO A 342 -11.71 -9.14 -4.56
N MET A 343 -11.44 -8.96 -3.26
CA MET A 343 -11.67 -7.68 -2.58
C MET A 343 -10.73 -6.60 -3.10
N LYS A 344 -9.47 -6.92 -3.36
CA LYS A 344 -8.48 -5.98 -3.91
C LYS A 344 -8.88 -5.54 -5.31
N LEU A 345 -9.27 -6.48 -6.18
CA LEU A 345 -9.76 -6.19 -7.53
C LEU A 345 -11.01 -5.32 -7.49
N ALA A 346 -11.99 -5.64 -6.64
CA ALA A 346 -13.22 -4.86 -6.50
C ALA A 346 -12.93 -3.39 -6.13
N VAL A 347 -11.98 -3.14 -5.22
CA VAL A 347 -11.58 -1.77 -4.85
C VAL A 347 -10.87 -1.07 -6.01
N ALA A 348 -9.99 -1.75 -6.73
CA ALA A 348 -9.30 -1.16 -7.89
C ALA A 348 -10.28 -0.75 -8.99
N HIS A 349 -11.23 -1.61 -9.33
CA HIS A 349 -12.28 -1.29 -10.30
C HIS A 349 -13.18 -0.14 -9.80
N ALA A 350 -13.63 -0.17 -8.54
CA ALA A 350 -14.43 0.89 -7.97
C ALA A 350 -13.72 2.26 -8.01
N LEU A 351 -12.42 2.29 -7.72
CA LEU A 351 -11.61 3.51 -7.83
C LEU A 351 -11.47 3.99 -9.28
N ALA A 352 -11.27 3.07 -10.22
CA ALA A 352 -11.19 3.41 -11.64
C ALA A 352 -12.50 4.01 -12.15
N ASP A 353 -13.64 3.51 -11.67
CA ASP A 353 -14.98 3.96 -12.06
C ASP A 353 -15.37 5.34 -11.47
N LEU A 354 -14.65 5.83 -10.45
CA LEU A 354 -14.83 7.19 -9.94
C LEU A 354 -14.30 8.27 -10.89
N VAL A 355 -13.41 7.89 -11.81
CA VAL A 355 -12.87 8.82 -12.82
C VAL A 355 -13.78 8.79 -14.04
N SER A 356 -14.40 9.94 -14.37
CA SER A 356 -15.24 10.08 -15.56
C SER A 356 -14.42 9.98 -16.85
N ASP A 357 -15.08 9.59 -17.93
CA ASP A 357 -14.47 9.56 -19.28
C ASP A 357 -14.46 10.95 -19.95
N GLU A 358 -14.88 12.03 -19.23
CA GLU A 358 -14.94 13.42 -19.69
C GLU A 358 -13.67 14.19 -19.41
#